data_ad3553ec101b5471d9418f0a688590ae
#
_entry.id   ad3553ec101b5471d9418f0a688590ae
#
_cell.length_a   1.000
_cell.length_b   1.000
_cell.length_c   1.000
_cell.angle_alpha   90.00
_cell.angle_beta   90.00
_cell.angle_gamma   90.00
#
_symmetry.space_group_name_H-M   'P 1'
#
loop_
_entity.id
_entity.type
_entity.pdbx_description
1 polymer ?
#
loop_
_entity_poly.entity_id
_entity_poly.type
_entity_poly.pdbx_seq_one_letter_code
_entity_poly.pdbx_strand_id
1 'polypeptide(L)'
;KSVCINTIILSLLYRHSPDRCKFILIDPKMLELSTYEGIPHLLCPVITEAKKAASVLGWVVKEMESRYRLMTKEGVRNIDSYNAKHQLPMHYIVVVVDEM
;
A
#
# COMPACT_ATOMS: atom_id res chain seq x y z
N LYS A 1 -15.84 13.09 -0.56
CA LYS A 1 -14.79 12.17 -1.00
C LYS A 1 -13.68 12.04 0.02
N SER A 2 -13.18 13.17 0.53
CA SER A 2 -12.06 13.16 1.47
C SER A 2 -12.39 12.49 2.80
N VAL A 3 -13.61 12.66 3.27
CA VAL A 3 -14.06 12.02 4.51
C VAL A 3 -14.02 10.50 4.37
N CYS A 4 -14.45 9.99 3.24
CA CYS A 4 -14.47 8.56 2.96
C CYS A 4 -13.06 7.97 2.93
N ILE A 5 -12.14 8.64 2.23
CA ILE A 5 -10.75 8.20 2.13
C ILE A 5 -10.09 8.21 3.51
N ASN A 6 -10.27 9.29 4.27
CA ASN A 6 -9.72 9.39 5.61
C ASN A 6 -10.26 8.31 6.54
N THR A 7 -11.53 8.01 6.45
CA THR A 7 -12.15 6.96 7.26
C THR A 7 -11.53 5.61 6.95
N ILE A 8 -11.31 5.30 5.68
CA ILE A 8 -10.70 4.03 5.27
C ILE A 8 -9.26 3.94 5.79
N ILE A 9 -8.47 4.99 5.62
CA ILE A 9 -7.08 5.01 6.08
C ILE A 9 -7.02 4.81 7.59
N LEU A 10 -7.81 5.57 8.34
CA LEU A 10 -7.82 5.47 9.80
C LEU A 10 -8.25 4.09 10.27
N SER A 11 -9.26 3.50 9.63
CA SER A 11 -9.70 2.16 9.97
C SER A 11 -8.58 1.14 9.82
N LEU A 12 -7.82 1.24 8.72
CA LEU A 12 -6.71 0.32 8.46
C LEU A 12 -5.56 0.56 9.43
N LEU A 13 -5.28 1.81 9.78
CA LEU A 13 -4.23 2.14 10.74
C LEU A 13 -4.54 1.57 12.14
N TYR A 14 -5.79 1.58 12.54
CA TYR A 14 -6.20 1.03 13.83
C TYR A 14 -6.20 -0.50 13.85
N ARG A 15 -6.47 -1.12 12.70
CA ARG A 15 -6.59 -2.58 12.63
C ARG A 15 -5.27 -3.30 12.40
N HIS A 16 -4.32 -2.64 11.75
CA HIS A 16 -3.09 -3.29 11.30
C HIS A 16 -1.86 -2.54 11.75
N SER A 17 -0.86 -3.30 12.16
CA SER A 17 0.46 -2.75 12.48
C SER A 17 1.22 -2.42 11.20
N PRO A 18 2.29 -1.60 11.29
CA PRO A 18 3.14 -1.31 10.12
C PRO A 18 3.76 -2.55 9.49
N ASP A 19 3.92 -3.63 10.26
CA ASP A 19 4.47 -4.88 9.75
C ASP A 19 3.50 -5.63 8.85
N ARG A 20 2.21 -5.37 9.00
CA ARG A 20 1.17 -6.08 8.25
C ARG A 20 0.59 -5.28 7.11
N CYS A 21 0.58 -3.96 7.22
CA CYS A 21 -0.07 -3.11 6.24
C CYS A 21 0.81 -1.90 5.95
N LYS A 22 1.12 -1.68 4.68
CA LYS A 22 1.89 -0.54 4.24
C LYS A 22 1.05 0.28 3.28
N PHE A 23 1.29 1.59 3.27
CA PHE A 23 0.55 2.52 2.42
C PHE A 23 1.46 3.22 1.43
N ILE A 24 0.91 3.45 0.25
CA ILE A 24 1.47 4.37 -0.74
C ILE A 24 0.41 5.41 -0.98
N LEU A 25 0.69 6.64 -0.58
CA LEU A 25 -0.27 7.74 -0.70
C LEU A 25 0.17 8.68 -1.81
N ILE A 26 -0.74 8.95 -2.73
CA ILE A 26 -0.50 9.82 -3.89
C ILE A 26 -1.48 10.99 -3.83
N ASP A 27 -0.94 12.19 -3.66
CA ASP A 27 -1.73 13.41 -3.52
C ASP A 27 -1.09 14.53 -4.32
N PRO A 28 -1.34 14.60 -5.64
CA PRO A 28 -0.69 15.59 -6.50
C PRO A 28 -1.02 17.04 -6.13
N LYS A 29 -2.15 17.27 -5.52
CA LYS A 29 -2.58 18.62 -5.13
C LYS A 29 -2.21 18.99 -3.70
N MET A 30 -1.62 18.06 -2.96
CA MET A 30 -1.19 18.28 -1.57
C MET A 30 -2.33 18.79 -0.67
N LEU A 31 -3.53 18.25 -0.86
CA LEU A 31 -4.70 18.73 -0.15
C LEU A 31 -4.92 18.07 1.20
N GLU A 32 -4.78 16.75 1.27
CA GLU A 32 -5.22 16.03 2.46
C GLU A 32 -4.29 14.94 2.93
N LEU A 33 -3.68 14.18 2.02
CA LEU A 33 -2.92 13.00 2.42
C LEU A 33 -1.58 13.35 3.07
N SER A 34 -1.12 14.57 2.90
CA SER A 34 0.14 15.01 3.52
C SER A 34 0.10 14.99 5.04
N THR A 35 -1.09 14.99 5.64
CA THR A 35 -1.22 14.88 7.10
C THR A 35 -0.75 13.53 7.63
N TYR A 36 -0.66 12.52 6.75
CA TYR A 36 -0.18 11.20 7.12
C TYR A 36 1.33 11.04 6.95
N GLU A 37 2.02 12.09 6.53
CA GLU A 37 3.47 12.04 6.37
C GLU A 37 4.14 11.69 7.70
N GLY A 38 5.07 10.77 7.65
CA GLY A 38 5.82 10.37 8.83
C GLY A 38 5.25 9.17 9.60
N ILE A 39 4.08 8.66 9.21
CA ILE A 39 3.57 7.48 9.89
C ILE A 39 4.40 6.25 9.49
N PRO A 40 4.57 5.29 10.41
CA PRO A 40 5.42 4.11 10.13
C PRO A 40 4.85 3.17 9.08
N HIS A 41 3.57 3.32 8.74
CA HIS A 41 2.92 2.50 7.73
C HIS A 41 3.27 2.90 6.30
N LEU A 42 3.92 4.05 6.09
CA LEU A 42 4.25 4.51 4.74
C LEU A 42 5.48 3.78 4.19
N LEU A 43 5.37 3.26 2.96
CA LEU A 43 6.51 2.68 2.25
C LEU A 43 7.46 3.75 1.74
N CYS A 44 6.93 4.92 1.42
CA CYS A 44 7.70 6.06 0.92
C CYS A 44 6.97 7.33 1.32
N PRO A 45 7.63 8.50 1.25
CA PRO A 45 6.95 9.76 1.52
C PRO A 45 5.72 9.95 0.65
N VAL A 46 4.77 10.74 1.12
CA VAL A 46 3.57 11.03 0.32
C VAL A 46 3.99 11.61 -1.02
N ILE A 47 3.46 11.04 -2.10
CA ILE A 47 3.84 11.41 -3.45
C ILE A 47 3.00 12.57 -3.93
N THR A 48 3.66 13.66 -4.29
CA THR A 48 2.99 14.88 -4.72
C THR A 48 3.26 15.24 -6.18
N GLU A 49 4.13 14.48 -6.85
CA GLU A 49 4.48 14.73 -8.25
C GLU A 49 3.97 13.61 -9.15
N ALA A 50 3.38 13.98 -10.29
CA ALA A 50 2.82 13.02 -11.23
C ALA A 50 3.87 12.04 -11.76
N LYS A 51 5.11 12.53 -12.02
CA LYS A 51 6.19 11.67 -12.50
C LYS A 51 6.56 10.60 -11.50
N LYS A 52 6.63 10.97 -10.23
CA LYS A 52 6.92 10.00 -9.17
C LYS A 52 5.78 9.03 -8.98
N ALA A 53 4.54 9.50 -9.12
CA ALA A 53 3.38 8.63 -9.05
C ALA A 53 3.44 7.54 -10.12
N ALA A 54 3.78 7.91 -11.35
CA ALA A 54 3.89 6.94 -12.43
C ALA A 54 4.98 5.90 -12.14
N SER A 55 6.13 6.34 -11.63
CA SER A 55 7.23 5.43 -11.27
C SER A 55 6.83 4.47 -10.16
N VAL A 56 6.14 4.97 -9.15
CA VAL A 56 5.69 4.14 -8.02
C VAL A 56 4.64 3.14 -8.48
N LEU A 57 3.70 3.55 -9.32
CA LEU A 57 2.70 2.64 -9.85
C LEU A 57 3.34 1.53 -10.67
N GLY A 58 4.40 1.85 -11.44
CA GLY A 58 5.18 0.85 -12.14
C GLY A 58 5.83 -0.14 -11.19
N TRP A 59 6.38 0.34 -10.09
CA TRP A 59 6.95 -0.52 -9.05
C TRP A 59 5.88 -1.42 -8.42
N VAL A 60 4.69 -0.87 -8.18
CA VAL A 60 3.59 -1.64 -7.60
C VAL A 60 3.20 -2.80 -8.51
N VAL A 61 3.15 -2.56 -9.82
CA VAL A 61 2.84 -3.62 -10.80
C VAL A 61 3.90 -4.71 -10.75
N LYS A 62 5.17 -4.34 -10.70
CA LYS A 62 6.27 -5.32 -10.62
C LYS A 62 6.20 -6.11 -9.32
N GLU A 63 5.90 -5.44 -8.22
CA GLU A 63 5.77 -6.11 -6.92
C GLU A 63 4.58 -7.08 -6.94
N MET A 64 3.48 -6.70 -7.55
CA MET A 64 2.32 -7.55 -7.70
C MET A 64 2.65 -8.81 -8.49
N GLU A 65 3.36 -8.64 -9.61
CA GLU A 65 3.77 -9.78 -10.43
C GLU A 65 4.72 -10.70 -9.69
N SER A 66 5.67 -10.13 -8.96
CA SER A 66 6.62 -10.90 -8.16
C SER A 66 5.90 -11.73 -7.10
N ARG A 67 4.96 -11.12 -6.40
CA ARG A 67 4.17 -11.81 -5.37
C ARG A 67 3.28 -12.88 -5.98
N TYR A 68 2.72 -12.61 -7.15
CA TYR A 68 1.91 -13.58 -7.87
C TYR A 68 2.74 -14.83 -8.21
N ARG A 69 3.97 -14.62 -8.68
CA ARG A 69 4.87 -15.74 -9.01
C ARG A 69 5.20 -16.55 -7.77
N LEU A 70 5.48 -15.88 -6.65
CA LEU A 70 5.77 -16.58 -5.40
C LEU A 70 4.57 -17.40 -4.92
N MET A 71 3.38 -16.82 -5.01
CA MET A 71 2.17 -17.54 -4.62
C MET A 71 1.89 -18.74 -5.53
N THR A 72 2.11 -18.57 -6.82
CA THR A 72 1.94 -19.67 -7.79
C THR A 72 2.92 -20.79 -7.52
N LYS A 73 4.18 -20.46 -7.22
CA LYS A 73 5.21 -21.44 -6.90
C LYS A 73 4.84 -22.25 -5.67
N GLU A 74 4.20 -21.61 -4.69
CA GLU A 74 3.78 -22.27 -3.46
C GLU A 74 2.41 -22.94 -3.58
N GLY A 75 1.75 -22.79 -4.72
CA GLY A 75 0.45 -23.38 -4.94
C GLY A 75 -0.69 -22.72 -4.19
N VAL A 76 -0.52 -21.43 -3.84
CA VAL A 76 -1.54 -20.66 -3.14
C VAL A 76 -2.10 -19.57 -4.04
N ARG A 77 -3.31 -19.10 -3.75
CA ARG A 77 -3.99 -18.12 -4.60
C ARG A 77 -4.11 -16.74 -4.01
N ASN A 78 -3.85 -16.58 -2.72
CA ASN A 78 -3.99 -15.30 -2.08
C ASN A 78 -2.92 -15.13 -0.99
N ILE A 79 -2.81 -13.89 -0.52
CA ILE A 79 -1.80 -13.53 0.47
C ILE A 79 -2.01 -14.23 1.82
N ASP A 80 -3.25 -14.46 2.19
CA ASP A 80 -3.55 -15.11 3.47
C ASP A 80 -3.08 -16.57 3.47
N SER A 81 -3.31 -17.29 2.37
CA SER A 81 -2.82 -18.66 2.22
C SER A 81 -1.31 -18.73 2.21
N TYR A 82 -0.65 -17.74 1.54
CA TYR A 82 0.79 -17.67 1.52
C TYR A 82 1.34 -17.43 2.93
N ASN A 83 0.76 -16.49 3.65
CA ASN A 83 1.21 -16.12 4.99
C ASN A 83 1.03 -17.27 6.00
N ALA A 84 0.02 -18.10 5.81
CA ALA A 84 -0.20 -19.26 6.66
C ALA A 84 0.92 -20.29 6.55
N LYS A 85 1.62 -20.35 5.40
CA LYS A 85 2.70 -21.29 5.16
C LYS A 85 4.09 -20.77 5.50
N HIS A 86 4.23 -19.45 5.66
CA HIS A 86 5.54 -18.82 5.81
C HIS A 86 5.71 -18.10 7.14
N GLN A 87 6.91 -18.15 7.68
CA GLN A 87 7.25 -17.45 8.92
C GLN A 87 7.38 -15.95 8.71
N LEU A 88 7.79 -15.53 7.50
CA LEU A 88 7.90 -14.12 7.14
C LEU A 88 6.76 -13.79 6.17
N PRO A 89 5.60 -13.43 6.68
CA PRO A 89 4.44 -13.18 5.83
C PRO A 89 4.58 -11.91 5.02
N MET A 90 3.95 -11.89 3.86
CA MET A 90 3.85 -10.68 3.06
C MET A 90 2.93 -9.68 3.75
N HIS A 91 3.33 -8.43 3.77
CA HIS A 91 2.45 -7.37 4.24
C HIS A 91 1.51 -6.94 3.12
N TYR A 92 0.37 -6.36 3.49
CA TYR A 92 -0.54 -5.77 2.51
C TYR A 92 0.00 -4.42 2.08
N ILE A 93 -0.20 -4.08 0.81
CA ILE A 93 0.15 -2.77 0.27
C ILE A 93 -1.14 -2.12 -0.22
N VAL A 94 -1.47 -0.98 0.37
CA VAL A 94 -2.67 -0.22 0.01
C VAL A 94 -2.23 1.06 -0.69
N VAL A 95 -2.69 1.25 -1.91
CA VAL A 95 -2.38 2.44 -2.70
C VAL A 95 -3.60 3.35 -2.68
N VAL A 96 -3.42 4.54 -2.17
CA VAL A 96 -4.49 5.54 -2.11
C VAL A 96 -4.12 6.70 -3.03
N VAL A 97 -4.99 6.99 -3.99
CA VAL A 97 -4.78 8.07 -4.94
C VAL A 97 -5.88 9.10 -4.77
N ASP A 98 -5.48 10.33 -4.50
CA ASP A 98 -6.42 11.44 -4.31
C ASP A 98 -6.33 12.38 -5.49
N GLU A 99 -7.43 12.51 -6.21
CA GLU A 99 -7.61 13.51 -7.27
C GLU A 99 -6.49 13.58 -8.33
N MET A 100 -6.21 12.47 -8.93
CA MET A 100 -5.29 12.41 -10.07
C MET A 100 -5.93 12.82 -11.36
#